data_52b9a3fef10f8b9430e5b378304d195c
#
_entry.id   52b9a3fef10f8b9430e5b378304d195c
#
_cell.length_a   1.000
_cell.length_b   1.000
_cell.length_c   1.000
_cell.angle_alpha   90.00
_cell.angle_beta   90.00
_cell.angle_gamma   90.00
#
_symmetry.space_group_name_H-M   'P 1'
#
loop_
_entity.id
_entity.type
_entity.pdbx_description
1 polymer ?
#
loop_
_entity_poly.entity_id
_entity_poly.type
_entity_poly.pdbx_seq_one_letter_code
_entity_poly.pdbx_strand_id
1 'polypeptide(L)'
;MWEAAALVALVAGLGFWVDSLRARERALSAGRAACERNGLQFLDETVAGASTRLARDDDGQVRIRRVFVFEFSDTGNNRRRGSVTLSGARVRDVYTEPYAIQ
;
A
#
# COMPACT_ATOMS: atom_id res chain seq x y z
N MET A 1 18.00 5.09 32.95
CA MET A 1 17.13 6.04 32.25
C MET A 1 17.18 5.86 30.74
N TRP A 2 18.37 5.73 30.16
CA TRP A 2 18.48 5.45 28.73
C TRP A 2 17.95 4.05 28.35
N GLU A 3 17.99 3.10 29.28
CA GLU A 3 17.48 1.75 29.04
C GLU A 3 15.95 1.75 28.81
N ALA A 4 15.24 2.57 29.58
CA ALA A 4 13.80 2.70 29.41
C ALA A 4 13.48 3.34 28.06
N ALA A 5 14.25 4.35 27.66
CA ALA A 5 14.11 5.01 26.37
C ALA A 5 14.41 4.04 25.22
N ALA A 6 15.44 3.22 25.38
CA ALA A 6 15.80 2.21 24.38
C ALA A 6 14.71 1.15 24.24
N LEU A 7 14.11 0.73 25.36
CA LEU A 7 13.02 -0.23 25.36
C LEU A 7 11.77 0.32 24.67
N VAL A 8 11.43 1.56 24.97
CA VAL A 8 10.30 2.24 24.30
C VAL A 8 10.53 2.37 22.81
N ALA A 9 11.75 2.75 22.41
CA ALA A 9 12.10 2.86 21.00
C ALA A 9 12.01 1.50 20.29
N LEU A 10 12.45 0.42 20.95
CA LEU A 10 12.38 -0.93 20.39
C LEU A 10 10.92 -1.37 20.19
N VAL A 11 10.07 -1.16 21.20
CA VAL A 11 8.65 -1.52 21.11
C VAL A 11 7.96 -0.70 20.04
N ALA A 12 8.24 0.60 19.98
CA ALA A 12 7.67 1.47 18.95
C ALA A 12 8.11 1.05 17.54
N GLY A 13 9.38 0.69 17.38
CA GLY A 13 9.93 0.22 16.11
C GLY A 13 9.30 -1.10 15.66
N LEU A 14 9.11 -2.04 16.59
CA LEU A 14 8.44 -3.30 16.29
C LEU A 14 6.99 -3.08 15.91
N GLY A 15 6.28 -2.21 16.63
CA GLY A 15 4.89 -1.85 16.33
C GLY A 15 4.77 -1.23 14.95
N PHE A 16 5.67 -0.32 14.61
CA PHE A 16 5.70 0.30 13.28
C PHE A 16 5.97 -0.72 12.20
N TRP A 17 6.91 -1.66 12.45
CA TRP A 17 7.24 -2.70 11.49
C TRP A 17 6.05 -3.62 11.22
N VAL A 18 5.38 -4.09 12.27
CA VAL A 18 4.19 -4.94 12.13
C VAL A 18 3.09 -4.19 11.39
N ASP A 19 2.88 -2.92 11.72
CA ASP A 19 1.88 -2.08 11.06
C ASP A 19 2.22 -1.92 9.56
N SER A 20 3.49 -1.77 9.23
CA SER A 20 3.92 -1.67 7.83
C SER A 20 3.67 -2.96 7.05
N LEU A 21 3.88 -4.12 7.68
CA LEU A 21 3.57 -5.40 7.06
C LEU A 21 2.08 -5.55 6.80
N ARG A 22 1.25 -5.15 7.74
CA ARG A 22 -0.21 -5.18 7.57
C ARG A 22 -0.67 -4.23 6.48
N ALA A 23 -0.06 -3.05 6.42
CA ALA A 23 -0.36 -2.09 5.35
C ALA A 23 -0.05 -2.67 3.98
N ARG A 24 1.10 -3.34 3.85
CA ARG A 24 1.48 -4.00 2.61
C ARG A 24 0.48 -5.09 2.22
N GLU A 25 0.04 -5.89 3.18
CA GLU A 25 -0.95 -6.94 2.92
C GLU A 25 -2.27 -6.36 2.45
N ARG A 26 -2.70 -5.25 3.04
CA ARG A 26 -3.93 -4.57 2.61
C ARG A 26 -3.78 -4.00 1.20
N ALA A 27 -2.61 -3.46 0.88
CA ALA A 27 -2.33 -2.95 -0.45
C ALA A 27 -2.36 -4.09 -1.49
N LEU A 28 -1.74 -5.22 -1.17
CA LEU A 28 -1.77 -6.41 -2.04
C LEU A 28 -3.19 -6.88 -2.28
N SER A 29 -3.98 -6.98 -1.21
CA SER A 29 -5.36 -7.43 -1.30
C SER A 29 -6.21 -6.48 -2.14
N ALA A 30 -6.06 -5.18 -1.92
CA ALA A 30 -6.82 -4.17 -2.67
C ALA A 30 -6.43 -4.15 -4.15
N GLY A 31 -5.15 -4.23 -4.44
CA GLY A 31 -4.64 -4.26 -5.82
C GLY A 31 -5.11 -5.50 -6.57
N ARG A 32 -5.02 -6.65 -5.90
CA ARG A 32 -5.49 -7.92 -6.48
C ARG A 32 -6.99 -7.89 -6.76
N ALA A 33 -7.77 -7.39 -5.81
CA ALA A 33 -9.23 -7.30 -5.97
C ALA A 33 -9.61 -6.37 -7.12
N ALA A 34 -8.92 -5.23 -7.25
CA ALA A 34 -9.18 -4.30 -8.34
C ALA A 34 -8.86 -4.92 -9.69
N CYS A 35 -7.75 -5.64 -9.80
CA CYS A 35 -7.36 -6.33 -11.03
C CYS A 35 -8.36 -7.44 -11.39
N GLU A 36 -8.78 -8.23 -10.41
CA GLU A 36 -9.74 -9.30 -10.63
C GLU A 36 -11.09 -8.77 -11.14
N ARG A 37 -11.55 -7.66 -10.57
CA ARG A 37 -12.81 -7.04 -11.01
C ARG A 37 -12.77 -6.57 -12.44
N ASN A 38 -11.59 -6.24 -12.94
CA ASN A 38 -11.42 -5.68 -14.29
C ASN A 38 -10.81 -6.68 -15.26
N GLY A 39 -10.65 -7.94 -14.86
CA GLY A 39 -10.08 -8.98 -15.71
C GLY A 39 -8.59 -8.77 -16.00
N LEU A 40 -7.88 -8.13 -15.10
CA LEU A 40 -6.45 -7.84 -15.23
C LEU A 40 -5.63 -8.85 -14.42
N GLN A 41 -4.42 -9.11 -14.89
CA GLN A 41 -3.49 -9.98 -14.16
C GLN A 41 -2.65 -9.14 -13.19
N PHE A 42 -2.81 -9.39 -11.91
CA PHE A 42 -2.05 -8.72 -10.87
C PHE A 42 -0.68 -9.38 -10.72
N LEU A 43 0.37 -8.56 -10.76
CA LEU A 43 1.75 -9.03 -10.62
C LEU A 43 2.22 -8.69 -9.20
N ASP A 44 1.87 -9.55 -8.25
CA ASP A 44 2.06 -9.28 -6.82
C ASP A 44 3.54 -9.20 -6.41
N GLU A 45 4.43 -9.82 -7.16
CA GLU A 45 5.88 -9.74 -6.92
C GLU A 45 6.46 -8.36 -7.19
N THR A 46 5.71 -7.48 -7.87
CA THR A 46 6.18 -6.14 -8.22
C THR A 46 5.75 -5.08 -7.20
N VAL A 47 5.00 -5.45 -6.17
CA VAL A 47 4.49 -4.48 -5.19
C VAL A 47 5.63 -3.90 -4.38
N ALA A 48 5.75 -2.57 -4.38
CA ALA A 48 6.80 -1.85 -3.69
C ALA A 48 6.24 -0.58 -3.06
N GLY A 49 6.78 -0.22 -1.89
CA GLY A 49 6.44 1.03 -1.25
C GLY A 49 7.06 2.20 -2.00
N ALA A 50 6.24 3.16 -2.40
CA ALA A 50 6.68 4.34 -3.13
C ALA A 50 6.83 5.55 -2.23
N SER A 51 5.99 5.67 -1.18
CA SER A 51 5.96 6.87 -0.35
C SER A 51 5.36 6.54 1.02
N THR A 52 5.93 7.14 2.06
CA THR A 52 5.38 7.07 3.42
C THR A 52 5.49 8.46 4.02
N ARG A 53 4.37 9.03 4.45
CA ARG A 53 4.36 10.37 5.03
C ARG A 53 3.19 10.52 5.99
N LEU A 54 3.23 11.56 6.81
CA LEU A 54 2.11 11.95 7.62
C LEU A 54 1.22 12.89 6.82
N ALA A 55 -0.08 12.65 6.86
CA ALA A 55 -1.03 13.48 6.16
C ALA A 55 -2.34 13.53 6.95
N ARG A 56 -3.04 14.66 6.82
CA ARG A 56 -4.32 14.84 7.47
C ARG A 56 -5.40 14.21 6.62
N ASP A 57 -6.20 13.39 7.26
CA ASP A 57 -7.33 12.71 6.62
C ASP A 57 -8.56 13.61 6.59
N ASP A 58 -9.61 13.17 5.90
CA ASP A 58 -10.86 13.92 5.76
C ASP A 58 -11.55 14.20 7.10
N ASP A 59 -11.30 13.32 8.09
CA ASP A 59 -11.83 13.49 9.45
C ASP A 59 -10.99 14.46 10.30
N GLY A 60 -9.98 15.09 9.71
CA GLY A 60 -9.11 16.03 10.39
C GLY A 60 -7.97 15.43 11.17
N GLN A 61 -7.87 14.11 11.23
CA GLN A 61 -6.82 13.43 11.99
C GLN A 61 -5.59 13.17 11.13
N VAL A 62 -4.41 13.30 11.74
CA VAL A 62 -3.15 12.99 11.08
C VAL A 62 -2.91 11.48 11.13
N ARG A 63 -2.66 10.88 9.97
CA ARG A 63 -2.40 9.46 9.84
C ARG A 63 -1.20 9.25 8.94
N ILE A 64 -0.62 8.04 9.02
CA ILE A 64 0.47 7.67 8.12
C ILE A 64 -0.15 7.33 6.77
N ARG A 65 0.24 8.08 5.74
CA ARG A 65 -0.20 7.81 4.38
C ARG A 65 0.90 7.07 3.65
N ARG A 66 0.57 5.87 3.18
CA ARG A 66 1.49 5.03 2.43
C ARG A 66 0.96 4.81 1.03
N VAL A 67 1.84 4.90 0.06
CA VAL A 67 1.51 4.60 -1.33
C VAL A 67 2.34 3.40 -1.75
N PHE A 68 1.67 2.38 -2.24
CA PHE A 68 2.31 1.20 -2.82
C PHE A 68 2.05 1.20 -4.32
N VAL A 69 3.07 0.92 -5.09
CA VAL A 69 2.93 0.77 -6.53
C VAL A 69 3.03 -0.71 -6.88
N PHE A 70 2.32 -1.10 -7.91
CA PHE A 70 2.36 -2.47 -8.42
C PHE A 70 2.29 -2.44 -9.93
N GLU A 71 2.58 -3.58 -10.55
CA GLU A 71 2.39 -3.75 -11.98
C GLU A 71 1.28 -4.74 -12.23
N PHE A 72 0.59 -4.55 -13.34
CA PHE A 72 -0.42 -5.48 -13.79
C PHE A 72 -0.34 -5.62 -15.32
N SER A 73 -0.98 -6.66 -15.82
CA SER A 73 -1.03 -6.91 -17.25
C SER A 73 -2.49 -6.97 -17.71
N ASP A 74 -2.80 -6.30 -18.81
CA ASP A 74 -4.13 -6.37 -19.41
C ASP A 74 -4.20 -7.39 -20.56
N THR A 75 -3.05 -7.74 -21.13
CA THR A 75 -2.98 -8.69 -22.24
C THR A 75 -2.25 -9.99 -21.88
N GLY A 76 -1.59 -10.02 -20.72
CA GLY A 76 -0.72 -11.12 -20.32
C GLY A 76 0.73 -10.94 -20.71
N ASN A 77 1.02 -10.02 -21.63
CA ASN A 77 2.37 -9.80 -22.17
C ASN A 77 2.94 -8.42 -21.89
N ASN A 78 2.11 -7.49 -21.46
CA ASN A 78 2.55 -6.13 -21.18
C ASN A 78 2.61 -5.86 -19.69
N ARG A 79 3.12 -4.69 -19.33
CA ARG A 79 3.16 -4.24 -17.94
C ARG A 79 2.65 -2.81 -17.86
N ARG A 80 1.72 -2.61 -16.95
CA ARG A 80 1.18 -1.29 -16.63
C ARG A 80 1.26 -1.08 -15.14
N ARG A 81 1.19 0.15 -14.72
CA ARG A 81 1.36 0.50 -13.31
C ARG A 81 0.05 0.88 -12.66
N GLY A 82 -0.08 0.48 -11.40
CA GLY A 82 -1.14 0.93 -10.54
C GLY A 82 -0.58 1.33 -9.19
N SER A 83 -1.42 1.92 -8.36
CA SER A 83 -1.03 2.30 -7.01
C SER A 83 -2.18 2.11 -6.05
N VAL A 84 -1.84 1.83 -4.80
CA VAL A 84 -2.79 1.76 -3.69
C VAL A 84 -2.34 2.76 -2.64
N THR A 85 -3.23 3.65 -2.25
CA THR A 85 -2.98 4.63 -1.20
C THR A 85 -3.73 4.22 0.06
N LEU A 86 -3.00 4.11 1.17
CA LEU A 86 -3.57 3.81 2.47
C LEU A 86 -3.43 5.02 3.38
N SER A 87 -4.44 5.22 4.23
CA SER A 87 -4.39 6.18 5.32
C SER A 87 -4.53 5.38 6.61
N GLY A 88 -3.41 5.22 7.32
CA GLY A 88 -3.34 4.29 8.44
C GLY A 88 -3.62 2.86 7.97
N ALA A 89 -4.64 2.24 8.54
CA ALA A 89 -5.03 0.87 8.18
C ALA A 89 -6.05 0.80 7.04
N ARG A 90 -6.47 1.94 6.53
CA ARG A 90 -7.60 2.04 5.61
C ARG A 90 -7.12 2.26 4.19
N VAL A 91 -7.66 1.48 3.25
CA VAL A 91 -7.41 1.72 1.84
C VAL A 91 -8.22 2.95 1.42
N ARG A 92 -7.53 3.98 0.96
CA ARG A 92 -8.14 5.24 0.57
C ARG A 92 -8.47 5.26 -0.92
N ASP A 93 -7.56 4.74 -1.74
CA ASP A 93 -7.70 4.82 -3.19
C ASP A 93 -6.89 3.73 -3.87
N VAL A 94 -7.38 3.25 -5.01
CA VAL A 94 -6.68 2.32 -5.89
C VAL A 94 -6.72 2.93 -7.29
N TYR A 95 -5.55 3.18 -7.85
CA TYR A 95 -5.41 3.77 -9.17
C TYR A 95 -4.76 2.77 -10.10
N THR A 96 -5.24 2.69 -11.32
CA THR A 96 -4.60 1.91 -12.39
C THR A 96 -4.42 2.80 -13.61
N GLU A 97 -3.28 2.67 -14.27
CA GLU A 97 -3.05 3.35 -15.54
C GLU A 97 -4.12 2.91 -16.56
N PRO A 98 -4.44 3.77 -17.52
CA PRO A 98 -5.35 3.35 -18.60
C PRO A 98 -4.86 2.09 -19.29
N TYR A 99 -5.77 1.16 -19.52
CA TYR A 99 -5.47 -0.11 -20.16
C TYR A 99 -6.45 -0.38 -21.28
N ALA A 100 -6.05 -1.28 -22.19
CA ALA A 100 -6.90 -1.63 -23.31
C ALA A 100 -8.11 -2.40 -22.82
N ILE A 101 -9.29 -1.99 -23.28
CA ILE A 101 -10.53 -2.68 -22.99
C ILE A 101 -10.83 -3.59 -24.17
N GLN A 102 -10.95 -4.87 -23.87
CA GLN A 102 -11.20 -5.88 -24.91
C GLN A 102 -12.70 -6.06 -25.11
#